data_4f8c2b5487c13c22d7a1c18aabf9d124
#
_entry.id   4f8c2b5487c13c22d7a1c18aabf9d124
#
_cell.length_a   1.000
_cell.length_b   1.000
_cell.length_c   1.000
_cell.angle_alpha   90.00
_cell.angle_beta   90.00
_cell.angle_gamma   90.00
#
_symmetry.space_group_name_H-M   'P 1'
#
loop_
_entity.id
_entity.type
_entity.pdbx_description
1 polymer ?
#
loop_
_entity_poly.entity_id
_entity_poly.type
_entity_poly.pdbx_seq_one_letter_code
_entity_poly.pdbx_strand_id
1 'polypeptide(L)'
;MNTFNYQTHSRTILGDLHTPVSTYLKVRDVFPQSALMESSDYHGSENNRSFIGLCPLASVSIDHGTAIFRLPDGTREERPITPEYPVEKALEDFLGRFHVEGEYANTAVFMATPLSMPYAILKIFP
;
A
#
# COMPACT_ATOMS: atom_id res chain seq x y z
N MET A 1 19.32 8.57 5.29
CA MET A 1 18.06 7.81 5.11
C MET A 1 18.32 6.60 4.26
N ASN A 2 17.87 5.44 4.73
CA ASN A 2 17.94 4.23 3.92
C ASN A 2 16.92 4.31 2.79
N THR A 3 17.36 4.04 1.57
CA THR A 3 16.51 3.93 0.40
C THR A 3 16.41 2.47 -0.03
N PHE A 4 15.26 2.11 -0.60
CA PHE A 4 14.97 0.75 -1.03
C PHE A 4 14.66 0.77 -2.52
N ASN A 5 15.37 -0.05 -3.29
CA ASN A 5 15.21 -0.13 -4.73
C ASN A 5 14.50 -1.44 -5.09
N TYR A 6 13.45 -1.32 -5.88
CA TYR A 6 12.66 -2.46 -6.33
C TYR A 6 12.51 -2.43 -7.85
N GLN A 7 12.49 -3.59 -8.43
CA GLN A 7 12.16 -3.78 -9.83
C GLN A 7 10.87 -4.58 -9.92
N THR A 8 9.89 -4.07 -10.65
CA THR A 8 8.62 -4.75 -10.86
C THR A 8 8.72 -5.71 -12.03
N HIS A 9 8.09 -6.86 -11.86
CA HIS A 9 7.88 -7.84 -12.91
C HIS A 9 6.40 -8.08 -13.05
N SER A 10 5.90 -8.17 -14.27
CA SER A 10 4.49 -8.38 -14.51
C SER A 10 4.25 -9.62 -15.37
N ARG A 11 3.09 -10.22 -15.17
CA ARG A 11 2.59 -11.32 -15.98
C ARG A 11 1.09 -11.15 -16.18
N THR A 12 0.66 -11.25 -17.42
CA THR A 12 -0.76 -11.21 -17.75
C THR A 12 -1.29 -12.63 -17.91
N ILE A 13 -2.40 -12.92 -17.26
CA ILE A 13 -3.08 -14.21 -17.35
C ILE A 13 -4.54 -14.00 -17.72
N LEU A 14 -5.15 -15.04 -18.28
CA LEU A 14 -6.58 -15.03 -18.59
C LEU A 14 -7.40 -15.12 -17.29
N GLY A 15 -8.33 -14.19 -17.11
CA GLY A 15 -9.13 -14.07 -15.88
C GLY A 15 -10.63 -14.31 -16.06
N ASP A 16 -11.06 -14.98 -17.11
CA ASP A 16 -12.48 -15.15 -17.45
C ASP A 16 -13.29 -15.98 -16.43
N LEU A 17 -12.62 -16.80 -15.62
CA LEU A 17 -13.25 -17.61 -14.57
C LEU A 17 -13.10 -17.01 -13.17
N HIS A 18 -12.54 -15.82 -13.05
CA HIS A 18 -12.23 -15.21 -11.76
C HIS A 18 -12.85 -13.82 -11.66
N THR A 19 -13.39 -13.53 -10.47
CA THR A 19 -13.77 -12.16 -10.11
C THR A 19 -12.79 -11.62 -9.07
N PRO A 20 -12.65 -10.29 -8.93
CA PRO A 20 -11.80 -9.73 -7.88
C PRO A 20 -12.19 -10.22 -6.48
N VAL A 21 -13.47 -10.24 -6.16
CA VAL A 21 -13.95 -10.68 -4.84
C VAL A 21 -13.66 -12.18 -4.63
N SER A 22 -13.93 -13.04 -5.61
CA SER A 22 -13.67 -14.47 -5.47
C SER A 22 -12.18 -14.77 -5.29
N THR A 23 -11.33 -14.06 -6.00
CA THR A 23 -9.87 -14.17 -5.86
C THR A 23 -9.42 -13.70 -4.48
N TYR A 24 -9.92 -12.56 -4.01
CA TYR A 24 -9.60 -12.05 -2.68
C TYR A 24 -10.00 -13.03 -1.58
N LEU A 25 -11.18 -13.61 -1.67
CA LEU A 25 -11.66 -14.60 -0.69
C LEU A 25 -10.76 -15.83 -0.62
N LYS A 26 -10.16 -16.22 -1.74
CA LYS A 26 -9.22 -17.36 -1.76
C LYS A 26 -7.86 -17.03 -1.13
N VAL A 27 -7.38 -15.80 -1.26
CA VAL A 27 -6.03 -15.44 -0.83
C VAL A 27 -5.99 -14.86 0.60
N ARG A 28 -7.07 -14.29 1.09
CA ARG A 28 -7.09 -13.60 2.40
C ARG A 28 -6.73 -14.51 3.59
N ASP A 29 -7.11 -15.77 3.50
CA ASP A 29 -6.86 -16.74 4.58
C ASP A 29 -5.40 -17.23 4.58
N VAL A 30 -4.77 -17.22 3.41
CA VAL A 30 -3.34 -17.56 3.25
C VAL A 30 -2.45 -16.35 3.53
N PHE A 31 -2.93 -15.17 3.15
CA PHE A 31 -2.21 -13.90 3.32
C PHE A 31 -3.05 -12.96 4.20
N PRO A 32 -2.94 -13.05 5.54
CA PRO A 32 -3.79 -12.27 6.46
C PRO A 32 -3.67 -10.75 6.26
N GLN A 33 -2.51 -10.27 5.80
CA GLN A 33 -2.31 -8.88 5.47
C GLN A 33 -2.50 -8.67 3.96
N SER A 34 -3.69 -8.89 3.51
CA SER A 34 -4.09 -8.65 2.12
C SER A 34 -5.21 -7.62 2.06
N ALA A 35 -5.43 -7.07 0.89
CA ALA A 35 -6.46 -6.08 0.70
C ALA A 35 -6.99 -6.08 -0.72
N LEU A 36 -8.28 -5.83 -0.84
CA LEU A 36 -8.96 -5.63 -2.11
C LEU A 36 -9.39 -4.17 -2.22
N MET A 37 -9.01 -3.54 -3.33
CA MET A 37 -9.50 -2.21 -3.69
C MET A 37 -10.25 -2.31 -5.01
N GLU A 38 -11.48 -1.84 -5.02
CA GLU A 38 -12.31 -1.77 -6.21
C GLU A 38 -12.63 -0.32 -6.55
N SER A 39 -12.51 0.01 -7.83
CA SER A 39 -12.98 1.29 -8.34
C SER A 39 -14.49 1.18 -8.57
N SER A 40 -15.26 2.03 -7.93
CA SER A 40 -16.69 2.15 -8.14
C SER A 40 -17.00 3.41 -8.97
N ASP A 41 -16.67 3.39 -10.24
CA ASP A 41 -17.10 4.48 -11.12
C ASP A 41 -18.46 4.13 -11.72
N TYR A 42 -19.46 4.89 -11.30
CA TYR A 42 -20.85 4.72 -11.78
C TYR A 42 -21.03 5.18 -13.24
N HIS A 43 -20.06 5.87 -13.82
CA HIS A 43 -20.22 6.55 -15.11
C HIS A 43 -19.46 5.93 -16.29
N GLY A 44 -18.72 4.82 -16.10
CA GLY A 44 -18.01 4.20 -17.19
C GLY A 44 -17.47 2.83 -16.85
N SER A 45 -17.91 1.82 -17.58
CA SER A 45 -17.43 0.45 -17.43
C SER A 45 -15.99 0.24 -17.95
N GLU A 46 -15.46 1.18 -18.70
CA GLU A 46 -14.17 1.01 -19.40
C GLU A 46 -12.94 1.25 -18.53
N ASN A 47 -13.09 1.92 -17.39
CA ASN A 47 -11.99 2.27 -16.49
C ASN A 47 -12.08 1.63 -15.10
N ASN A 48 -12.96 0.66 -14.91
CA ASN A 48 -13.08 -0.05 -13.65
C ASN A 48 -11.91 -1.02 -13.48
N ARG A 49 -11.09 -0.76 -12.48
CA ARG A 49 -9.96 -1.62 -12.11
C ARG A 49 -10.08 -2.04 -10.66
N SER A 50 -9.71 -3.29 -10.41
CA SER A 50 -9.59 -3.81 -9.06
C SER A 50 -8.14 -4.17 -8.78
N PHE A 51 -7.70 -3.93 -7.57
CA PHE A 51 -6.35 -4.25 -7.11
C PHE A 51 -6.43 -5.14 -5.89
N ILE A 52 -5.61 -6.19 -5.88
CA ILE A 52 -5.44 -7.04 -4.71
C ILE A 52 -3.98 -6.93 -4.28
N GLY A 53 -3.76 -6.39 -3.09
CA GLY A 53 -2.43 -6.30 -2.49
C GLY A 53 -2.19 -7.47 -1.55
N LEU A 54 -1.03 -8.09 -1.67
CA LEU A 54 -0.59 -9.21 -0.85
C LEU A 54 0.81 -8.92 -0.31
N CYS A 55 1.09 -9.37 0.90
CA CYS A 55 2.44 -9.31 1.49
C CYS A 55 2.98 -7.87 1.50
N PRO A 56 2.47 -6.98 2.35
CA PRO A 56 2.98 -5.61 2.40
C PRO A 56 4.47 -5.58 2.69
N LEU A 57 5.21 -4.74 1.97
CA LEU A 57 6.65 -4.58 2.14
C LEU A 57 7.00 -3.67 3.30
N ALA A 58 6.20 -2.64 3.49
CA ALA A 58 6.45 -1.62 4.49
C ALA A 58 5.15 -0.95 4.92
N SER A 59 5.18 -0.28 6.04
CA SER A 59 4.03 0.47 6.52
C SER A 59 4.45 1.73 7.26
N VAL A 60 3.63 2.74 7.19
CA VAL A 60 3.66 3.89 8.08
C VAL A 60 2.32 3.99 8.79
N SER A 61 2.35 4.17 10.09
CA SER A 61 1.16 4.39 10.89
C SER A 61 1.31 5.64 11.74
N ILE A 62 0.21 6.33 11.96
CA ILE A 62 0.16 7.47 12.87
C ILE A 62 -0.65 7.05 14.08
N ASP A 63 -0.01 7.04 15.22
CA ASP A 63 -0.61 6.62 16.48
C ASP A 63 -0.24 7.60 17.58
N HIS A 64 -1.25 8.18 18.24
CA HIS A 64 -1.08 9.13 19.34
C HIS A 64 -0.07 10.25 19.05
N GLY A 65 -0.15 10.83 17.84
CA GLY A 65 0.73 11.92 17.43
C GLY A 65 2.16 11.50 17.10
N THR A 66 2.40 10.21 16.85
CA THR A 66 3.70 9.68 16.45
C THR A 66 3.58 8.91 15.15
N ALA A 67 4.47 9.22 14.20
CA ALA A 67 4.61 8.44 12.98
C ALA A 67 5.52 7.24 13.25
N ILE A 68 5.05 6.06 12.95
CA ILE A 68 5.77 4.80 13.11
C ILE A 68 6.02 4.21 11.73
N PHE A 69 7.29 4.08 11.37
CA PHE A 69 7.72 3.53 10.10
C PHE A 69 8.22 2.10 10.30
N ARG A 70 7.64 1.15 9.59
CA ARG A 70 8.15 -0.23 9.51
C ARG A 70 8.69 -0.46 8.12
N LEU A 71 9.98 -0.68 8.03
CA LEU A 71 10.72 -0.74 6.78
C LEU A 71 10.97 -2.19 6.35
N PRO A 72 11.27 -2.44 5.04
CA PRO A 72 11.44 -3.80 4.53
C PRO A 72 12.60 -4.58 5.15
N ASP A 73 13.60 -3.90 5.69
CA ASP A 73 14.75 -4.50 6.36
C ASP A 73 14.47 -4.90 7.83
N GLY A 74 13.24 -4.73 8.28
CA GLY A 74 12.85 -4.97 9.67
C GLY A 74 13.07 -3.80 10.60
N THR A 75 13.64 -2.70 10.13
CA THR A 75 13.87 -1.49 10.93
C THR A 75 12.54 -0.82 11.27
N ARG A 76 12.44 -0.37 12.52
CA ARG A 76 11.34 0.45 13.00
C ARG A 76 11.87 1.83 13.38
N GLU A 77 11.27 2.88 12.84
CA GLU A 77 11.58 4.25 13.19
C GLU A 77 10.32 4.95 13.69
N GLU A 78 10.50 5.88 14.63
CA GLU A 78 9.42 6.69 15.17
C GLU A 78 9.79 8.17 15.10
N ARG A 79 8.82 9.00 14.70
CA ARG A 79 8.97 10.46 14.72
C ARG A 79 7.69 11.11 15.25
N PRO A 80 7.81 12.09 16.15
CA PRO A 80 6.63 12.82 16.61
C PRO A 80 6.07 13.69 15.49
N ILE A 81 4.76 13.75 15.39
CA ILE A 81 4.05 14.68 14.52
C ILE A 81 4.01 16.04 15.22
N THR A 82 4.52 17.05 14.54
CA THR A 82 4.58 18.43 15.02
C THR A 82 4.14 19.38 13.91
N PRO A 83 3.90 20.67 14.18
CA PRO A 83 3.63 21.63 13.11
C PRO A 83 4.76 21.72 12.06
N GLU A 84 6.00 21.47 12.46
CA GLU A 84 7.16 21.42 11.56
C GLU A 84 7.29 20.10 10.82
N TYR A 85 6.68 19.04 11.34
CA TYR A 85 6.67 17.71 10.75
C TYR A 85 5.25 17.14 10.74
N PRO A 86 4.38 17.65 9.86
CA PRO A 86 3.00 17.19 9.77
C PRO A 86 2.90 15.80 9.13
N VAL A 87 1.72 15.21 9.17
CA VAL A 87 1.44 13.88 8.62
C VAL A 87 1.82 13.80 7.13
N GLU A 88 1.52 14.84 6.37
CA GLU A 88 1.82 14.91 4.94
C GLU A 88 3.31 14.73 4.68
N LYS A 89 4.14 15.36 5.50
CA LYS A 89 5.59 15.24 5.38
C LYS A 89 6.08 13.86 5.78
N ALA A 90 5.48 13.25 6.78
CA ALA A 90 5.79 11.87 7.16
C ALA A 90 5.48 10.90 6.00
N LEU A 91 4.35 11.09 5.31
CA LEU A 91 4.00 10.29 4.15
C LEU A 91 4.95 10.51 2.98
N GLU A 92 5.32 11.76 2.70
CA GLU A 92 6.29 12.08 1.65
C GLU A 92 7.66 11.45 1.93
N ASP A 93 8.15 11.54 3.16
CA ASP A 93 9.41 10.92 3.57
C ASP A 93 9.36 9.40 3.45
N PHE A 94 8.24 8.78 3.82
CA PHE A 94 8.04 7.35 3.67
C PHE A 94 8.07 6.93 2.20
N LEU A 95 7.31 7.59 1.35
CA LEU A 95 7.25 7.29 -0.08
C LEU A 95 8.58 7.54 -0.78
N GLY A 96 9.30 8.59 -0.38
CA GLY A 96 10.61 8.95 -0.95
C GLY A 96 11.72 7.93 -0.68
N ARG A 97 11.51 7.00 0.24
CA ARG A 97 12.49 5.92 0.52
C ARG A 97 12.45 4.81 -0.51
N PHE A 98 11.40 4.74 -1.32
CA PHE A 98 11.19 3.65 -2.28
C PHE A 98 11.42 4.14 -3.70
N HIS A 99 12.33 3.46 -4.38
CA HIS A 99 12.57 3.68 -5.81
C HIS A 99 12.16 2.42 -6.55
N VAL A 100 11.17 2.55 -7.43
CA VAL A 100 10.57 1.42 -8.14
C VAL A 100 10.76 1.62 -9.64
N GLU A 101 11.32 0.64 -10.30
CA GLU A 101 11.53 0.61 -11.74
C GLU A 101 10.82 -0.59 -12.35
N GLY A 102 10.59 -0.54 -13.65
CA GLY A 102 10.01 -1.63 -14.42
C GLY A 102 8.59 -1.37 -14.88
N GLU A 103 7.93 -2.40 -15.39
CA GLU A 103 6.56 -2.32 -15.85
C GLU A 103 5.61 -2.02 -14.69
N TYR A 104 4.67 -1.12 -14.92
CA TYR A 104 3.68 -0.69 -13.91
C TYR A 104 4.29 -0.10 -12.63
N ALA A 105 5.52 0.43 -12.70
CA ALA A 105 6.17 1.04 -11.54
C ALA A 105 5.33 2.18 -10.92
N ASN A 106 4.56 2.90 -11.73
CA ASN A 106 3.69 3.98 -11.29
C ASN A 106 2.35 3.49 -10.68
N THR A 107 2.09 2.19 -10.72
CA THR A 107 0.91 1.58 -10.12
C THR A 107 1.23 0.84 -8.82
N ALA A 108 2.35 1.17 -8.18
CA ALA A 108 2.63 0.69 -6.83
C ALA A 108 1.43 1.01 -5.93
N VAL A 109 0.81 -0.03 -5.40
CA VAL A 109 -0.44 0.11 -4.67
C VAL A 109 -0.17 0.64 -3.28
N PHE A 110 -0.51 1.90 -3.08
CA PHE A 110 -0.55 2.49 -1.75
C PHE A 110 -1.95 2.31 -1.20
N MET A 111 -2.04 1.68 -0.06
CA MET A 111 -3.31 1.54 0.61
C MET A 111 -3.30 2.28 1.93
N ALA A 112 -4.11 3.32 2.00
CA ALA A 112 -4.43 3.96 3.26
C ALA A 112 -5.70 3.32 3.81
N THR A 113 -5.60 2.67 4.95
CA THR A 113 -6.78 2.25 5.69
C THR A 113 -7.00 3.27 6.80
N PRO A 114 -8.05 4.10 6.73
CA PRO A 114 -8.46 4.84 7.91
C PRO A 114 -8.98 3.84 8.92
N LEU A 115 -8.17 3.55 9.91
CA LEU A 115 -8.66 2.90 11.10
C LEU A 115 -9.34 3.96 11.95
N SER A 116 -10.41 3.58 12.62
CA SER A 116 -11.12 4.48 13.51
C SER A 116 -10.14 5.28 14.37
N MET A 117 -10.23 6.62 14.26
CA MET A 117 -9.45 7.55 15.09
C MET A 117 -8.87 6.91 16.36
N PRO A 118 -7.59 7.06 16.68
CA PRO A 118 -6.70 8.16 16.28
C PRO A 118 -5.54 7.79 15.34
N TYR A 119 -5.58 6.74 14.57
CA TYR A 119 -4.44 6.35 13.74
C TYR A 119 -4.84 6.04 12.30
N ALA A 120 -3.91 6.29 11.39
CA ALA A 120 -4.00 5.90 9.99
C ALA A 120 -2.80 4.99 9.64
N ILE A 121 -3.03 4.02 8.77
CA ILE A 121 -1.98 3.12 8.29
C ILE A 121 -1.90 3.24 6.77
N LEU A 122 -0.72 3.54 6.27
CA LEU A 122 -0.39 3.45 4.87
C LEU A 122 0.54 2.25 4.66
N LYS A 123 0.15 1.34 3.79
CA LYS A 123 0.94 0.15 3.47
C LYS A 123 1.33 0.17 2.00
N ILE A 124 2.54 -0.28 1.73
CA ILE A 124 3.03 -0.52 0.38
C ILE A 124 3.02 -2.01 0.12
N PHE A 125 2.40 -2.41 -0.97
CA PHE A 125 2.38 -3.79 -1.44
C PHE A 125 3.26 -3.93 -2.68
N PRO A 126 3.88 -5.09 -2.88
CA PRO A 126 4.70 -5.34 -4.06
C PRO A 126 3.91 -5.33 -5.36
#